data_068cba0c6e801249b9e0512ae4dd5b3c
#
_entry.id   068cba0c6e801249b9e0512ae4dd5b3c
#
_cell.length_a   1.000
_cell.length_b   1.000
_cell.length_c   1.000
_cell.angle_alpha   90.00
_cell.angle_beta   90.00
_cell.angle_gamma   90.00
#
_symmetry.space_group_name_H-M   'P 1'
#
loop_
_entity.id
_entity.type
_entity.pdbx_description
1 polymer ?
#
loop_
_entity_poly.entity_id
_entity_poly.type
_entity_poly.pdbx_seq_one_letter_code
_entity_poly.pdbx_strand_id
1 'polypeptide(L)'
;MCCFAETKLTQLKQDLLSYYRNTSAYTVKTTSSEAFLLKEYIEERAVEIGNYIIETKATVRQTAKKFGVSKSTVHKDVTSRLVSLNPALARQAREVLDVNKSERHIRGGLATREKYLHQHKELE
;
A
#
# COMPACT_ATOMS: atom_id res chain seq x y z
N MET A 1 25.51 16.71 -2.25
CA MET A 1 24.66 17.79 -2.76
C MET A 1 23.53 17.34 -3.68
N CYS A 2 23.37 16.07 -3.94
CA CYS A 2 22.24 15.52 -4.73
C CYS A 2 20.91 15.44 -3.97
N CYS A 3 20.90 15.59 -2.64
CA CYS A 3 19.70 15.43 -1.80
C CYS A 3 18.63 16.52 -1.98
N PHE A 4 18.99 17.73 -2.42
CA PHE A 4 18.03 18.83 -2.59
C PHE A 4 17.14 18.71 -3.82
N ALA A 5 17.64 18.14 -4.92
CA ALA A 5 16.85 17.94 -6.15
C ALA A 5 15.84 16.80 -6.00
N GLU A 6 16.22 15.72 -5.31
CA GLU A 6 15.33 14.59 -5.03
C GLU A 6 14.20 14.95 -4.07
N THR A 7 14.46 15.79 -3.06
CA THR A 7 13.46 16.24 -2.09
C THR A 7 12.39 17.12 -2.75
N LYS A 8 12.77 18.00 -3.66
CA LYS A 8 11.82 18.85 -4.40
C LYS A 8 10.95 18.03 -5.34
N LEU A 9 11.53 17.05 -6.03
CA LEU A 9 10.78 16.18 -6.95
C LEU A 9 9.79 15.30 -6.17
N THR A 10 10.19 14.77 -5.02
CA THR A 10 9.32 13.99 -4.13
C THR A 10 8.19 14.84 -3.57
N GLN A 11 8.47 16.08 -3.19
CA GLN A 11 7.46 17.01 -2.69
C GLN A 11 6.44 17.37 -3.77
N LEU A 12 6.88 17.67 -4.98
CA LEU A 12 5.99 17.93 -6.13
C LEU A 12 5.12 16.73 -6.46
N LYS A 13 5.67 15.52 -6.40
CA LYS A 13 4.91 14.27 -6.58
C LYS A 13 3.83 14.11 -5.49
N GLN A 14 4.15 14.42 -4.24
CA GLN A 14 3.20 14.35 -3.13
C GLN A 14 2.10 15.41 -3.23
N ASP A 15 2.44 16.62 -3.63
CA ASP A 15 1.46 17.69 -3.85
C ASP A 15 0.50 17.36 -4.98
N LEU A 16 0.99 16.81 -6.08
CA LEU A 16 0.18 16.32 -7.20
C LEU A 16 -0.78 15.21 -6.75
N LEU A 17 -0.32 14.28 -5.94
CA LEU A 17 -1.14 13.21 -5.38
C LEU A 17 -2.21 13.71 -4.43
N SER A 18 -1.89 14.68 -3.61
CA SER A 18 -2.85 15.31 -2.70
C SER A 18 -3.95 16.00 -3.49
N TYR A 19 -3.58 16.69 -4.58
CA TYR A 19 -4.53 17.32 -5.49
C TYR A 19 -5.46 16.28 -6.14
N TYR A 20 -4.92 15.19 -6.70
CA TYR A 20 -5.72 14.13 -7.33
C TYR A 20 -6.56 13.34 -6.34
N ARG A 21 -6.12 13.21 -5.09
CA ARG A 21 -6.90 12.56 -4.03
C ARG A 21 -8.15 13.36 -3.67
N ASN A 22 -8.06 14.67 -3.73
CA ASN A 22 -9.16 15.59 -3.36
C ASN A 22 -10.16 15.82 -4.49
N THR A 23 -9.78 15.50 -5.74
CA THR A 23 -10.64 15.70 -6.92
C THR A 23 -11.25 14.39 -7.41
N SER A 24 -11.79 13.60 -6.52
CA SER A 24 -12.29 12.23 -6.76
C SER A 24 -13.45 12.09 -7.79
N ALA A 25 -13.85 13.13 -8.49
CA ALA A 25 -15.03 13.04 -9.33
C ALA A 25 -14.94 13.74 -10.70
N TYR A 26 -13.85 14.36 -11.04
CA TYR A 26 -13.78 15.10 -12.30
C TYR A 26 -12.82 14.45 -13.28
N THR A 27 -13.33 14.12 -14.44
CA THR A 27 -12.57 13.71 -15.62
C THR A 27 -11.69 14.87 -16.06
N VAL A 28 -10.58 15.08 -15.38
CA VAL A 28 -9.59 16.04 -15.85
C VAL A 28 -8.96 15.44 -17.10
N LYS A 29 -9.11 16.15 -18.22
CA LYS A 29 -8.33 15.84 -19.42
C LYS A 29 -6.87 16.14 -19.11
N THR A 30 -6.18 15.15 -18.58
CA THR A 30 -4.74 15.23 -18.33
C THR A 30 -4.02 15.38 -19.65
N THR A 31 -3.10 16.34 -19.72
CA THR A 31 -2.17 16.42 -20.86
C THR A 31 -1.31 15.15 -20.89
N SER A 32 -0.85 14.73 -22.07
CA SER A 32 -0.09 13.49 -22.21
C SER A 32 1.18 13.44 -21.35
N SER A 33 1.78 14.60 -21.03
CA SER A 33 2.95 14.69 -20.14
C SER A 33 2.60 14.44 -18.67
N GLU A 34 1.47 14.94 -18.19
CA GLU A 34 0.98 14.69 -16.82
C GLU A 34 0.58 13.23 -16.63
N ALA A 35 -0.08 12.64 -17.61
CA ALA A 35 -0.42 11.23 -17.61
C ALA A 35 0.83 10.33 -17.57
N PHE A 36 1.90 10.68 -18.25
CA PHE A 36 3.17 10.00 -18.25
C PHE A 36 3.85 10.04 -16.86
N LEU A 37 3.94 11.21 -16.24
CA LEU A 37 4.50 11.40 -14.89
C LEU A 37 3.70 10.64 -13.83
N LEU A 38 2.38 10.63 -13.94
CA LEU A 38 1.51 9.89 -13.05
C LEU A 38 1.72 8.38 -13.17
N LYS A 39 1.89 7.88 -14.38
CA LYS A 39 2.17 6.48 -14.65
C LYS A 39 3.51 6.04 -14.04
N GLU A 40 4.56 6.80 -14.26
CA GLU A 40 5.89 6.56 -13.69
C GLU A 40 5.84 6.51 -12.16
N TYR A 41 5.20 7.47 -11.54
CA TYR A 41 4.99 7.51 -10.09
C TYR A 41 4.26 6.25 -9.57
N ILE A 42 3.23 5.82 -10.26
CA ILE A 42 2.46 4.63 -9.88
C ILE A 42 3.34 3.37 -9.97
N GLU A 43 4.17 3.27 -10.97
CA GLU A 43 5.10 2.16 -11.17
C GLU A 43 6.18 2.11 -10.07
N GLU A 44 6.81 3.23 -9.76
CA GLU A 44 7.77 3.35 -8.66
C GLU A 44 7.12 2.95 -7.32
N ARG A 45 5.95 3.47 -7.04
CA ARG A 45 5.21 3.14 -5.81
C ARG A 45 4.89 1.65 -5.72
N ALA A 46 4.49 1.02 -6.81
CA ALA A 46 4.19 -0.41 -6.84
C ALA A 46 5.43 -1.25 -6.47
N VAL A 47 6.60 -0.90 -6.97
CA VAL A 47 7.87 -1.55 -6.65
C VAL A 47 8.24 -1.35 -5.16
N GLU A 48 8.13 -0.13 -4.65
CA GLU A 48 8.38 0.18 -3.24
C GLU A 48 7.45 -0.59 -2.31
N ILE A 49 6.17 -0.65 -2.63
CA ILE A 49 5.17 -1.43 -1.89
C ILE A 49 5.52 -2.91 -1.88
N GLY A 50 5.91 -3.46 -3.03
CA GLY A 50 6.34 -4.86 -3.13
C GLY A 50 7.55 -5.17 -2.25
N ASN A 51 8.59 -4.36 -2.32
CA ASN A 51 9.78 -4.50 -1.50
C ASN A 51 9.47 -4.40 0.00
N TYR A 52 8.69 -3.41 0.38
CA TYR A 52 8.27 -3.22 1.78
C TYR A 52 7.53 -4.43 2.33
N ILE A 53 6.59 -5.00 1.59
CA ILE A 53 5.83 -6.19 1.99
C ILE A 53 6.76 -7.39 2.18
N ILE A 54 7.71 -7.59 1.27
CA ILE A 54 8.66 -8.71 1.33
C ILE A 54 9.60 -8.58 2.54
N GLU A 55 10.15 -7.40 2.77
CA GLU A 55 11.11 -7.14 3.86
C GLU A 55 10.47 -7.22 5.24
N THR A 56 9.33 -6.58 5.42
CA THR A 56 8.68 -6.44 6.72
C THR A 56 7.62 -7.50 7.00
N LYS A 57 7.25 -8.30 6.01
CA LYS A 57 6.12 -9.24 6.07
C LYS A 57 4.81 -8.54 6.45
N ALA A 58 4.69 -7.27 6.07
CA ALA A 58 3.56 -6.42 6.41
C ALA A 58 2.25 -6.85 5.74
N THR A 59 1.15 -6.59 6.41
CA THR A 59 -0.18 -6.78 5.84
C THR A 59 -0.54 -5.62 4.91
N VAL A 60 -1.54 -5.82 4.06
CA VAL A 60 -2.09 -4.76 3.19
C VAL A 60 -2.48 -3.51 4.00
N ARG A 61 -3.04 -3.70 5.20
CA ARG A 61 -3.42 -2.59 6.09
C ARG A 61 -2.23 -1.78 6.57
N GLN A 62 -1.18 -2.46 7.02
CA GLN A 62 0.05 -1.81 7.50
C GLN A 62 0.74 -1.07 6.37
N THR A 63 0.83 -1.69 5.20
CA THR A 63 1.40 -1.08 4.00
C THR A 63 0.60 0.15 3.57
N ALA A 64 -0.73 0.07 3.55
CA ALA A 64 -1.60 1.19 3.22
C ALA A 64 -1.39 2.38 4.17
N LYS A 65 -1.26 2.10 5.46
CA LYS A 65 -0.94 3.12 6.48
C LYS A 65 0.44 3.75 6.25
N LYS A 66 1.45 2.94 5.97
CA LYS A 66 2.82 3.40 5.74
C LYS A 66 2.93 4.33 4.54
N PHE A 67 2.30 3.97 3.44
CA PHE A 67 2.34 4.74 2.18
C PHE A 67 1.24 5.80 2.07
N GLY A 68 0.31 5.86 3.00
CA GLY A 68 -0.79 6.82 2.98
C GLY A 68 -1.78 6.62 1.83
N VAL A 69 -1.97 5.39 1.39
CA VAL A 69 -2.88 5.01 0.30
C VAL A 69 -3.97 4.06 0.80
N SER A 70 -4.99 3.81 -0.02
CA SER A 70 -6.06 2.88 0.34
C SER A 70 -5.60 1.42 0.22
N LYS A 71 -6.24 0.54 0.96
CA LYS A 71 -6.03 -0.92 0.89
C LYS A 71 -6.24 -1.46 -0.53
N SER A 72 -7.27 -0.96 -1.20
CA SER A 72 -7.57 -1.32 -2.60
C SER A 72 -6.44 -0.92 -3.54
N THR A 73 -5.82 0.23 -3.33
CA THR A 73 -4.68 0.69 -4.11
C THR A 73 -3.47 -0.23 -3.93
N VAL A 74 -3.13 -0.59 -2.68
CA VAL A 74 -2.06 -1.54 -2.39
C VAL A 74 -2.30 -2.88 -3.06
N HIS A 75 -3.50 -3.41 -2.94
CA HIS A 75 -3.88 -4.68 -3.56
C HIS A 75 -3.76 -4.62 -5.09
N LYS A 76 -4.22 -3.55 -5.71
CA LYS A 76 -4.13 -3.33 -7.15
C LYS A 76 -2.69 -3.19 -7.63
N ASP A 77 -1.86 -2.48 -6.87
CA ASP A 77 -0.44 -2.31 -7.19
C ASP A 77 0.29 -3.65 -7.16
N VAL A 78 0.05 -4.49 -6.15
CA VAL A 78 0.69 -5.80 -6.01
C VAL A 78 0.16 -6.81 -7.04
N THR A 79 -1.14 -6.85 -7.28
CA THR A 79 -1.76 -7.88 -8.13
C THR A 79 -1.71 -7.58 -9.63
N SER A 80 -1.73 -6.32 -10.02
CA SER A 80 -1.77 -5.93 -11.44
C SER A 80 -0.50 -5.23 -11.88
N ARG A 81 -0.15 -4.11 -11.26
CA ARG A 81 0.94 -3.25 -11.70
C ARG A 81 2.31 -3.89 -11.51
N LEU A 82 2.54 -4.46 -10.33
CA LEU A 82 3.80 -5.11 -10.01
C LEU A 82 4.05 -6.35 -10.89
N VAL A 83 3.01 -7.08 -11.23
CA VAL A 83 3.09 -8.23 -12.14
C VAL A 83 3.59 -7.81 -13.53
N SER A 84 3.15 -6.66 -14.03
CA SER A 84 3.60 -6.13 -15.32
C SER A 84 5.03 -5.63 -15.28
N LEU A 85 5.49 -5.09 -14.15
CA LEU A 85 6.82 -4.52 -13.98
C LEU A 85 7.87 -5.58 -13.63
N ASN A 86 7.58 -6.38 -12.62
CA ASN A 86 8.47 -7.42 -12.12
C ASN A 86 7.67 -8.61 -11.57
N PRO A 87 7.43 -9.63 -12.38
CA PRO A 87 6.62 -10.78 -11.97
C PRO A 87 7.23 -11.59 -10.82
N ALA A 88 8.55 -11.64 -10.70
CA ALA A 88 9.23 -12.33 -9.61
C ALA A 88 8.95 -11.66 -8.26
N LEU A 89 9.08 -10.33 -8.20
CA LEU A 89 8.79 -9.53 -7.02
C LEU A 89 7.30 -9.62 -6.65
N ALA A 90 6.43 -9.57 -7.64
CA ALA A 90 4.99 -9.71 -7.45
C ALA A 90 4.62 -11.05 -6.82
N ARG A 91 5.25 -12.13 -7.27
CA ARG A 91 5.01 -13.46 -6.72
C ARG A 91 5.45 -13.56 -5.26
N GLN A 92 6.62 -13.05 -4.92
CA GLN A 92 7.12 -13.03 -3.53
C GLN A 92 6.20 -12.21 -2.61
N ALA A 93 5.80 -11.02 -3.06
CA ALA A 93 4.87 -10.19 -2.30
C ALA A 93 3.51 -10.89 -2.10
N ARG A 94 3.02 -11.57 -3.12
CA ARG A 94 1.78 -12.33 -3.05
C ARG A 94 1.85 -13.49 -2.06
N GLU A 95 2.96 -14.23 -2.04
CA GLU A 95 3.20 -15.30 -1.07
C GLU A 95 3.11 -14.77 0.38
N VAL A 96 3.74 -13.63 0.66
CA VAL A 96 3.66 -12.98 1.97
C VAL A 96 2.22 -12.59 2.32
N LEU A 97 1.49 -12.04 1.38
CA LEU A 97 0.08 -11.66 1.60
C LEU A 97 -0.82 -12.88 1.82
N ASP A 98 -0.57 -13.99 1.14
CA ASP A 98 -1.31 -15.24 1.31
C ASP A 98 -1.06 -15.85 2.68
N VAL A 99 0.17 -15.84 3.17
CA VAL A 99 0.51 -16.24 4.55
C VAL A 99 -0.23 -15.36 5.56
N ASN A 100 -0.18 -14.04 5.39
CA ASN A 100 -0.89 -13.09 6.25
C ASN A 100 -2.41 -13.32 6.23
N LYS A 101 -2.96 -13.70 5.10
CA LYS A 101 -4.38 -14.02 4.94
C LYS A 101 -4.76 -15.30 5.71
N SER A 102 -3.92 -16.35 5.63
CA SER A 102 -4.16 -17.60 6.35
C SER A 102 -4.06 -17.41 7.87
N GLU A 103 -3.16 -16.57 8.35
CA GLU A 103 -3.00 -16.26 9.78
C GLU A 103 -4.10 -15.32 10.33
N ARG A 104 -4.84 -14.67 9.46
CA ARG A 104 -5.89 -13.72 9.85
C ARG A 104 -6.94 -14.34 10.76
N HIS A 105 -7.33 -15.57 10.51
CA HIS A 105 -8.32 -16.30 11.33
C HIS A 105 -7.79 -16.58 12.73
N ILE A 106 -6.52 -16.93 12.85
CA ILE A 106 -5.85 -17.18 14.13
C ILE A 106 -5.79 -15.89 14.96
N ARG A 107 -5.35 -14.80 14.37
CA ARG A 107 -5.30 -13.48 15.04
C ARG A 107 -6.67 -13.00 15.49
N GLY A 108 -7.68 -13.15 14.65
CA GLY A 108 -9.08 -12.79 14.96
C GLY A 108 -9.64 -13.64 16.10
N GLY A 109 -9.38 -14.93 16.09
CA GLY A 109 -9.79 -15.86 17.15
C GLY A 109 -9.15 -15.56 18.49
N LEU A 110 -7.85 -15.28 18.50
CA LEU A 110 -7.12 -14.90 19.71
C LEU A 110 -7.61 -13.58 20.31
N ALA A 111 -7.80 -12.56 19.47
CA ALA A 111 -8.33 -11.26 19.90
C ALA A 111 -9.75 -11.39 20.50
N THR A 112 -10.59 -12.21 19.92
CA THR A 112 -11.94 -12.47 20.43
C THR A 112 -11.88 -13.20 21.78
N ARG A 113 -11.05 -14.22 21.90
CA ARG A 113 -10.84 -14.95 23.14
C ARG A 113 -10.36 -14.03 24.27
N GLU A 114 -9.38 -13.19 23.98
CA GLU A 114 -8.84 -12.23 24.95
C GLU A 114 -9.89 -11.25 25.45
N LYS A 115 -10.72 -10.74 24.53
CA LYS A 115 -11.83 -9.86 24.87
C LYS A 115 -12.81 -10.52 25.85
N TYR A 116 -13.19 -11.77 25.62
CA TYR A 116 -14.10 -12.48 26.52
C TYR A 116 -13.47 -12.82 27.86
N LEU A 117 -12.18 -13.13 27.90
CA LEU A 117 -11.46 -13.36 29.15
C LEU A 117 -11.43 -12.11 30.05
N HIS A 118 -11.26 -10.93 29.47
CA HIS A 118 -11.32 -9.66 30.20
C HIS A 118 -12.73 -9.38 30.74
N GLN A 119 -13.76 -9.62 29.96
CA GLN A 119 -15.15 -9.43 30.39
C GLN A 119 -15.52 -10.34 31.59
N HIS A 120 -15.05 -11.58 31.61
CA HIS A 120 -15.29 -12.49 32.74
C HIS A 120 -14.58 -12.06 34.03
N LYS A 121 -13.41 -11.43 33.94
CA LYS A 121 -12.71 -10.90 35.12
C LYS A 121 -13.39 -9.69 35.75
N GLU A 122 -14.10 -8.88 34.98
CA GLU A 122 -14.82 -7.72 35.46
C GLU A 122 -16.15 -8.10 36.16
N LEU A 123 -16.67 -9.29 35.90
CA LEU A 123 -17.92 -9.81 36.47
C LEU A 123 -17.72 -10.60 37.78
N GLU A 124 -16.49 -10.90 38.15
CA GLU A 124 -16.10 -11.51 39.43
C GLU A 124 -15.68 -10.44 40.45
#